data_382ceee5ad269b6f24675f767390911e
#
_entry.id   382ceee5ad269b6f24675f767390911e
#
_cell.length_a   1.000
_cell.length_b   1.000
_cell.length_c   1.000
_cell.angle_alpha   90.00
_cell.angle_beta   90.00
_cell.angle_gamma   90.00
#
_symmetry.space_group_name_H-M   'P 1'
#
loop_
_entity.id
_entity.type
_entity.pdbx_description
1 polymer ?
#
loop_
_entity_poly.entity_id
_entity_poly.type
_entity_poly.pdbx_seq_one_letter_code
_entity_poly.pdbx_strand_id
1 'polypeptide(L)'
;MSPYTQVALSASMVKAILNGHKTQIRVPCATDHKDTLNNCFKSLPSHQGNILWVTEDFKVIFDYKCNDYLVIYRAGGPAKRINAINTDNPGSLFKHAHNSSTKWINSNHMPYAACRLWLEITDIRIEQLQDITEDDARAEGMHWTYQPAVFSIPQYDSEKGSYLASYQSFWNKKYGNWDLNPKVRVYHFRILRVSSELEPLLQKVNELKTIPFTTN
;
A
#
# COMPACT_ATOMS: atom_id res chain seq x y z
N MET A 1 -1.64 7.18 -19.70
CA MET A 1 -1.04 6.76 -18.41
C MET A 1 -1.57 5.40 -18.04
N SER A 2 -0.77 4.52 -17.42
CA SER A 2 -1.28 3.23 -16.95
C SER A 2 -2.32 3.48 -15.86
N PRO A 3 -3.51 2.84 -15.90
CA PRO A 3 -4.51 2.98 -14.85
C PRO A 3 -4.09 2.29 -13.54
N TYR A 4 -2.94 1.64 -13.54
CA TYR A 4 -2.39 0.93 -12.40
C TYR A 4 -1.14 1.61 -11.89
N THR A 5 -1.09 1.86 -10.59
CA THR A 5 0.08 2.43 -9.91
C THR A 5 0.57 1.48 -8.84
N GLN A 6 1.88 1.28 -8.80
CA GLN A 6 2.53 0.52 -7.73
C GLN A 6 2.55 1.33 -6.45
N VAL A 7 2.21 0.70 -5.33
CA VAL A 7 2.38 1.28 -4.00
C VAL A 7 3.05 0.28 -3.06
N ALA A 8 4.18 0.66 -2.47
CA ALA A 8 4.86 -0.17 -1.48
C ALA A 8 4.32 0.14 -0.08
N LEU A 9 3.80 -0.89 0.59
CA LEU A 9 3.26 -0.77 1.94
C LEU A 9 4.05 -1.66 2.91
N SER A 10 4.17 -1.20 4.17
CA SER A 10 4.75 -2.03 5.23
C SER A 10 3.85 -3.22 5.56
N ALA A 11 4.44 -4.28 6.11
CA ALA A 11 3.69 -5.46 6.52
C ALA A 11 2.54 -5.14 7.51
N SER A 12 2.73 -4.16 8.40
CA SER A 12 1.69 -3.72 9.34
C SER A 12 0.52 -3.03 8.61
N MET A 13 0.81 -2.19 7.61
CA MET A 13 -0.23 -1.53 6.79
C MET A 13 -1.01 -2.56 5.98
N VAL A 14 -0.32 -3.50 5.30
CA VAL A 14 -0.98 -4.57 4.54
C VAL A 14 -1.87 -5.41 5.45
N LYS A 15 -1.37 -5.81 6.63
CA LYS A 15 -2.18 -6.55 7.61
C LYS A 15 -3.42 -5.77 8.05
N ALA A 16 -3.29 -4.46 8.30
CA ALA A 16 -4.41 -3.61 8.68
C ALA A 16 -5.46 -3.50 7.57
N ILE A 17 -5.04 -3.42 6.29
CA ILE A 17 -5.94 -3.41 5.14
C ILE A 17 -6.66 -4.76 5.02
N LEU A 18 -5.94 -5.88 5.05
CA LEU A 18 -6.52 -7.21 4.93
C LEU A 18 -7.53 -7.53 6.05
N ASN A 19 -7.34 -6.96 7.22
CA ASN A 19 -8.26 -7.07 8.36
C ASN A 19 -9.40 -6.04 8.34
N GLY A 20 -9.48 -5.17 7.33
CA GLY A 20 -10.51 -4.14 7.22
C GLY A 20 -10.36 -2.94 8.15
N HIS A 21 -9.23 -2.84 8.86
CA HIS A 21 -8.98 -1.75 9.81
C HIS A 21 -8.41 -0.49 9.13
N LYS A 22 -7.78 -0.64 7.95
CA LYS A 22 -7.22 0.47 7.21
C LYS A 22 -7.94 0.63 5.87
N THR A 23 -8.60 1.78 5.69
CA THR A 23 -9.41 2.13 4.51
C THR A 23 -8.98 3.44 3.85
N GLN A 24 -7.98 4.11 4.42
CA GLN A 24 -7.43 5.35 3.87
C GLN A 24 -5.91 5.44 4.08
N ILE A 25 -5.27 6.30 3.29
CA ILE A 25 -3.84 6.64 3.40
C ILE A 25 -3.68 8.15 3.25
N ARG A 26 -2.99 8.78 4.21
CA ARG A 26 -2.53 10.16 4.12
C ARG A 26 -1.09 10.22 3.65
N VAL A 27 -0.81 11.10 2.70
CA VAL A 27 0.54 11.37 2.20
C VAL A 27 0.77 12.88 2.13
N PRO A 28 1.98 13.38 2.43
CA PRO A 28 2.27 14.80 2.27
C PRO A 28 2.06 15.24 0.82
N CYS A 29 1.43 16.40 0.61
CA CYS A 29 1.48 17.05 -0.69
C CYS A 29 2.95 17.44 -0.94
N ALA A 30 3.47 17.13 -2.14
CA ALA A 30 4.82 17.53 -2.51
C ALA A 30 4.89 19.07 -2.54
N THR A 31 5.35 19.66 -1.46
CA THR A 31 5.81 21.04 -1.39
C THR A 31 7.31 20.98 -1.22
N ASP A 32 8.04 21.45 -2.21
CA ASP A 32 9.48 21.68 -2.22
C ASP A 32 10.47 20.51 -2.23
N HIS A 33 11.49 20.73 -3.00
CA HIS A 33 12.63 19.98 -3.49
C HIS A 33 13.50 19.17 -2.51
N LYS A 34 13.09 18.92 -1.26
CA LYS A 34 13.92 18.24 -0.26
C LYS A 34 13.44 16.86 0.22
N ASP A 35 12.24 16.43 -0.17
CA ASP A 35 11.72 15.13 0.27
C ASP A 35 12.20 13.96 -0.61
N THR A 36 13.47 13.64 -0.51
CA THR A 36 14.10 12.47 -1.15
C THR A 36 13.72 11.14 -0.49
N LEU A 37 13.04 11.15 0.66
CA LEU A 37 12.86 9.97 1.49
C LEU A 37 11.61 9.13 1.21
N ASN A 38 10.66 9.59 0.38
CA ASN A 38 9.40 8.87 0.16
C ASN A 38 8.98 8.79 -1.31
N ASN A 39 9.81 8.18 -2.16
CA ASN A 39 9.50 8.01 -3.58
C ASN A 39 8.27 7.14 -3.87
N CYS A 40 7.84 6.28 -2.94
CA CYS A 40 6.70 5.38 -3.16
C CYS A 40 5.35 6.07 -3.31
N PHE A 41 5.19 7.30 -2.79
CA PHE A 41 3.91 8.02 -2.86
C PHE A 41 3.90 9.19 -3.85
N LYS A 42 5.04 9.54 -4.45
CA LYS A 42 5.12 10.61 -5.46
C LYS A 42 4.35 10.30 -6.75
N SER A 43 4.12 9.02 -7.01
CA SER A 43 3.43 8.52 -8.20
C SER A 43 1.97 8.14 -7.97
N LEU A 44 1.41 8.42 -6.78
CA LEU A 44 0.00 8.11 -6.54
C LEU A 44 -0.89 8.92 -7.48
N PRO A 45 -1.90 8.27 -8.07
CA PRO A 45 -2.75 8.91 -9.06
C PRO A 45 -3.59 10.03 -8.44
N SER A 46 -4.02 10.96 -9.30
CA SER A 46 -4.82 12.13 -8.90
C SER A 46 -6.32 11.96 -9.10
N HIS A 47 -6.78 10.78 -9.52
CA HIS A 47 -8.19 10.55 -9.88
C HIS A 47 -8.77 9.35 -9.16
N GLN A 48 -10.07 9.44 -8.84
CA GLN A 48 -10.89 8.31 -8.41
C GLN A 48 -10.96 7.23 -9.50
N GLY A 49 -11.19 5.99 -9.10
CA GLY A 49 -11.25 4.84 -10.01
C GLY A 49 -9.89 4.30 -10.45
N ASN A 50 -8.78 4.98 -10.09
CA ASN A 50 -7.46 4.43 -10.32
C ASN A 50 -7.20 3.24 -9.39
N ILE A 51 -6.45 2.26 -9.91
CA ILE A 51 -6.15 1.03 -9.19
C ILE A 51 -4.69 1.05 -8.71
N LEU A 52 -4.52 0.75 -7.44
CA LEU A 52 -3.19 0.55 -6.83
C LEU A 52 -2.93 -0.95 -6.72
N TRP A 53 -1.78 -1.40 -7.20
CA TRP A 53 -1.28 -2.73 -6.88
C TRP A 53 -0.24 -2.62 -5.76
N VAL A 54 -0.52 -3.35 -4.68
CA VAL A 54 0.26 -3.23 -3.44
C VAL A 54 1.43 -4.19 -3.48
N THR A 55 2.62 -3.66 -3.20
CA THR A 55 3.82 -4.47 -2.97
C THR A 55 4.18 -4.48 -1.50
N GLU A 56 4.60 -5.64 -1.01
CA GLU A 56 4.99 -5.88 0.38
C GLU A 56 6.24 -6.78 0.43
N ASP A 57 6.93 -6.79 1.56
CA ASP A 57 8.06 -7.70 1.74
C ASP A 57 7.61 -9.15 1.63
N PHE A 58 8.35 -9.94 0.88
CA PHE A 58 7.97 -11.30 0.53
C PHE A 58 9.16 -12.26 0.54
N LYS A 59 8.87 -13.56 0.46
CA LYS A 59 9.82 -14.64 0.18
C LYS A 59 9.30 -15.49 -0.95
N VAL A 60 10.19 -16.11 -1.69
CA VAL A 60 9.83 -17.07 -2.75
C VAL A 60 10.51 -18.40 -2.47
N ILE A 61 9.75 -19.47 -2.54
CA ILE A 61 10.24 -20.84 -2.45
C ILE A 61 9.81 -21.55 -3.74
N PHE A 62 10.70 -22.29 -4.36
CA PHE A 62 10.34 -23.13 -5.49
C PHE A 62 9.93 -24.52 -5.01
N ASP A 63 8.73 -24.93 -5.39
CA ASP A 63 8.19 -26.26 -5.10
C ASP A 63 8.48 -27.20 -6.28
N TYR A 64 9.53 -27.99 -6.16
CA TYR A 64 9.96 -28.95 -7.20
C TYR A 64 8.93 -30.02 -7.51
N LYS A 65 8.00 -30.33 -6.60
CA LYS A 65 6.97 -31.35 -6.82
C LYS A 65 5.86 -30.87 -7.75
N CYS A 66 5.49 -29.62 -7.62
CA CYS A 66 4.40 -28.99 -8.39
C CYS A 66 4.91 -28.12 -9.53
N ASN A 67 6.21 -27.87 -9.62
CA ASN A 67 6.84 -26.93 -10.55
C ASN A 67 6.27 -25.52 -10.42
N ASP A 68 6.04 -25.07 -9.19
CA ASP A 68 5.42 -23.80 -8.84
C ASP A 68 6.35 -22.95 -7.95
N TYR A 69 6.19 -21.60 -8.04
CA TYR A 69 6.70 -20.68 -7.04
C TYR A 69 5.67 -20.48 -5.93
N LEU A 70 6.10 -20.61 -4.70
CA LEU A 70 5.32 -20.30 -3.51
C LEU A 70 5.78 -18.96 -2.96
N VAL A 71 4.92 -17.93 -3.06
CA VAL A 71 5.18 -16.59 -2.53
C VAL A 71 4.60 -16.48 -1.13
N ILE A 72 5.45 -16.19 -0.16
CA ILE A 72 5.10 -16.01 1.25
C ILE A 72 5.25 -14.53 1.59
N TYR A 73 4.27 -13.96 2.26
CA TYR A 73 4.20 -12.54 2.57
C TYR A 73 4.53 -12.24 4.02
N ARG A 74 5.30 -11.17 4.25
CA ARG A 74 5.69 -10.76 5.60
C ARG A 74 4.49 -10.31 6.45
N ALA A 75 3.45 -9.79 5.84
CA ALA A 75 2.21 -9.44 6.51
C ALA A 75 1.39 -10.66 6.98
N GLY A 76 1.81 -11.88 6.61
CA GLY A 76 1.09 -13.12 6.90
C GLY A 76 -0.05 -13.39 5.92
N GLY A 77 -0.94 -14.32 6.27
CA GLY A 77 -2.02 -14.78 5.41
C GLY A 77 -1.58 -15.90 4.44
N PRO A 78 -2.48 -16.35 3.55
CA PRO A 78 -2.20 -17.46 2.65
C PRO A 78 -1.09 -17.12 1.67
N ALA A 79 -0.23 -18.10 1.39
CA ALA A 79 0.78 -17.99 0.36
C ALA A 79 0.12 -18.07 -1.04
N LYS A 80 0.70 -17.37 -2.01
CA LYS A 80 0.26 -17.42 -3.41
C LYS A 80 1.10 -18.41 -4.19
N ARG A 81 0.45 -19.34 -4.91
CA ARG A 81 1.12 -20.20 -5.88
C ARG A 81 1.13 -19.54 -7.25
N ILE A 82 2.27 -19.59 -7.92
CA ILE A 82 2.47 -19.05 -9.26
C ILE A 82 3.11 -20.15 -10.09
N ASN A 83 2.41 -20.59 -11.14
CA ASN A 83 2.94 -21.60 -12.02
C ASN A 83 4.17 -21.07 -12.77
N ALA A 84 5.26 -21.85 -12.75
CA ALA A 84 6.53 -21.45 -13.35
C ALA A 84 6.46 -21.31 -14.88
N ILE A 85 5.52 -22.00 -15.52
CA ILE A 85 5.36 -22.01 -16.98
C ILE A 85 4.54 -20.82 -17.47
N ASN A 86 3.54 -20.38 -16.70
CA ASN A 86 2.55 -19.37 -17.10
C ASN A 86 2.82 -17.96 -16.53
N THR A 87 4.03 -17.68 -16.09
CA THR A 87 4.35 -16.34 -15.58
C THR A 87 5.03 -15.50 -16.65
N ASP A 88 4.58 -14.26 -16.84
CA ASP A 88 5.13 -13.32 -17.84
C ASP A 88 6.60 -12.95 -17.58
N ASN A 89 7.10 -13.18 -16.37
CA ASN A 89 8.49 -12.94 -16.00
C ASN A 89 9.00 -13.94 -14.95
N PRO A 90 9.19 -15.22 -15.34
CA PRO A 90 9.69 -16.25 -14.42
C PRO A 90 11.10 -15.96 -13.89
N GLY A 91 11.92 -15.22 -14.66
CA GLY A 91 13.31 -14.94 -14.31
C GLY A 91 13.48 -14.13 -13.03
N SER A 92 12.54 -13.24 -12.73
CA SER A 92 12.57 -12.46 -11.49
C SER A 92 12.29 -13.33 -10.26
N LEU A 93 11.23 -14.16 -10.30
CA LEU A 93 10.89 -15.09 -9.21
C LEU A 93 11.96 -16.18 -9.05
N PHE A 94 12.49 -16.69 -10.16
CA PHE A 94 13.55 -17.69 -10.18
C PHE A 94 14.82 -17.21 -9.46
N LYS A 95 15.30 -15.99 -9.77
CA LYS A 95 16.46 -15.41 -9.09
C LYS A 95 16.26 -15.33 -7.58
N HIS A 96 15.06 -14.96 -7.15
CA HIS A 96 14.74 -14.85 -5.74
C HIS A 96 14.59 -16.20 -5.05
N ALA A 97 14.03 -17.21 -5.73
CA ALA A 97 13.88 -18.55 -5.18
C ALA A 97 15.24 -19.26 -4.96
N HIS A 98 16.20 -19.07 -5.87
CA HIS A 98 17.52 -19.66 -5.74
C HIS A 98 18.44 -18.94 -4.75
N ASN A 99 18.33 -17.62 -4.65
CA ASN A 99 19.29 -16.83 -3.86
C ASN A 99 18.94 -16.68 -2.38
N SER A 100 17.72 -16.98 -1.94
CA SER A 100 17.38 -16.72 -0.56
C SER A 100 16.09 -17.34 -0.03
N SER A 101 16.06 -18.65 0.14
CA SER A 101 14.95 -19.33 0.84
C SER A 101 14.69 -18.80 2.27
N THR A 102 15.63 -18.05 2.87
CA THR A 102 15.55 -17.63 4.27
C THR A 102 15.37 -16.12 4.48
N LYS A 103 15.74 -15.25 3.52
CA LYS A 103 15.71 -13.80 3.69
C LYS A 103 14.43 -13.18 3.11
N TRP A 104 13.93 -12.13 3.78
CA TRP A 104 12.87 -11.30 3.24
C TRP A 104 13.40 -10.43 2.12
N ILE A 105 12.67 -10.42 0.99
CA ILE A 105 12.93 -9.60 -0.18
C ILE A 105 12.13 -8.32 -0.02
N ASN A 106 12.77 -7.18 -0.32
CA ASN A 106 12.13 -5.88 -0.21
C ASN A 106 10.97 -5.74 -1.22
N SER A 107 9.91 -5.08 -0.80
CA SER A 107 8.68 -4.82 -1.58
C SER A 107 8.94 -4.23 -2.98
N ASN A 108 9.99 -3.42 -3.15
CA ASN A 108 10.34 -2.83 -4.45
C ASN A 108 10.73 -3.85 -5.52
N HIS A 109 11.10 -5.06 -5.11
CA HIS A 109 11.46 -6.16 -6.01
C HIS A 109 10.31 -7.13 -6.26
N MET A 110 9.12 -6.87 -5.69
CA MET A 110 7.97 -7.74 -5.88
C MET A 110 7.48 -7.65 -7.33
N PRO A 111 7.44 -8.76 -8.06
CA PRO A 111 6.86 -8.76 -9.40
C PRO A 111 5.34 -8.68 -9.33
N TYR A 112 4.74 -8.15 -10.39
CA TYR A 112 3.28 -8.02 -10.52
C TYR A 112 2.53 -9.33 -10.28
N ALA A 113 3.04 -10.43 -10.82
CA ALA A 113 2.47 -11.77 -10.63
C ALA A 113 2.39 -12.19 -9.15
N ALA A 114 3.24 -11.65 -8.28
CA ALA A 114 3.22 -11.92 -6.85
C ALA A 114 2.26 -11.01 -6.07
N CYS A 115 1.70 -9.98 -6.70
CA CYS A 115 0.72 -9.11 -6.04
C CYS A 115 -0.54 -9.88 -5.66
N ARG A 116 -1.01 -9.68 -4.44
CA ARG A 116 -2.24 -10.28 -3.91
C ARG A 116 -3.27 -9.26 -3.44
N LEU A 117 -2.90 -7.99 -3.35
CA LEU A 117 -3.73 -6.92 -2.82
C LEU A 117 -3.83 -5.78 -3.81
N TRP A 118 -5.06 -5.53 -4.25
CA TRP A 118 -5.42 -4.48 -5.18
C TRP A 118 -6.41 -3.55 -4.53
N LEU A 119 -6.18 -2.25 -4.68
CA LEU A 119 -7.00 -1.21 -4.08
C LEU A 119 -7.52 -0.29 -5.17
N GLU A 120 -8.82 -0.01 -5.15
CA GLU A 120 -9.41 1.03 -5.97
C GLU A 120 -9.54 2.31 -5.14
N ILE A 121 -9.10 3.43 -5.69
CA ILE A 121 -9.26 4.73 -5.07
C ILE A 121 -10.72 5.17 -5.23
N THR A 122 -11.41 5.31 -4.11
CA THR A 122 -12.82 5.70 -4.08
C THR A 122 -13.04 7.19 -3.87
N ASP A 123 -12.09 7.84 -3.17
CA ASP A 123 -12.13 9.29 -2.95
C ASP A 123 -10.73 9.85 -2.72
N ILE A 124 -10.55 11.14 -3.06
CA ILE A 124 -9.30 11.88 -2.84
C ILE A 124 -9.66 13.27 -2.35
N ARG A 125 -9.13 13.66 -1.19
CA ARG A 125 -9.26 15.01 -0.66
C ARG A 125 -7.92 15.60 -0.22
N ILE A 126 -7.84 16.91 -0.14
CA ILE A 126 -6.67 17.63 0.37
C ILE A 126 -7.11 18.39 1.62
N GLU A 127 -6.37 18.23 2.71
CA GLU A 127 -6.64 18.87 4.00
C GLU A 127 -5.33 19.21 4.72
N GLN A 128 -5.40 19.94 5.82
CA GLN A 128 -4.25 20.09 6.71
C GLN A 128 -4.07 18.78 7.51
N LEU A 129 -2.84 18.42 7.82
CA LEU A 129 -2.53 17.19 8.54
C LEU A 129 -3.28 17.10 9.89
N GLN A 130 -3.36 18.21 10.61
CA GLN A 130 -3.96 18.26 11.95
C GLN A 130 -5.49 18.35 11.94
N ASP A 131 -6.12 18.45 10.76
CA ASP A 131 -7.58 18.33 10.63
C ASP A 131 -8.06 16.87 10.75
N ILE A 132 -7.15 15.93 10.91
CA ILE A 132 -7.44 14.50 11.10
C ILE A 132 -8.30 14.29 12.36
N THR A 133 -9.38 13.54 12.22
CA THR A 133 -10.27 13.13 13.31
C THR A 133 -9.84 11.79 13.93
N GLU A 134 -10.47 11.42 15.07
CA GLU A 134 -10.29 10.08 15.67
C GLU A 134 -10.72 8.95 14.70
N ASP A 135 -11.85 9.15 14.01
CA ASP A 135 -12.35 8.18 13.02
C ASP A 135 -11.39 8.05 11.84
N ASP A 136 -10.82 9.16 11.39
CA ASP A 136 -9.78 9.14 10.35
C ASP A 136 -8.54 8.38 10.83
N ALA A 137 -8.06 8.66 12.04
CA ALA A 137 -6.90 7.96 12.59
C ALA A 137 -7.16 6.46 12.73
N ARG A 138 -8.38 6.07 13.09
CA ARG A 138 -8.82 4.68 13.08
C ARG A 138 -8.82 4.10 11.68
N ALA A 139 -9.33 4.84 10.70
CA ALA A 139 -9.36 4.42 9.28
C ALA A 139 -7.96 4.36 8.64
N GLU A 140 -6.96 5.06 9.20
CA GLU A 140 -5.54 4.88 8.88
C GLU A 140 -4.97 3.55 9.39
N GLY A 141 -5.75 2.77 10.12
CA GLY A 141 -5.34 1.47 10.69
C GLY A 141 -4.55 1.60 11.99
N MET A 142 -4.73 2.70 12.70
CA MET A 142 -4.09 2.87 14.00
C MET A 142 -4.74 1.95 15.05
N HIS A 143 -3.96 1.56 16.04
CA HIS A 143 -4.46 0.85 17.19
C HIS A 143 -4.77 1.84 18.31
N TRP A 144 -5.78 1.51 19.09
CA TRP A 144 -6.04 2.22 20.33
C TRP A 144 -4.88 1.99 21.28
N THR A 145 -4.14 3.04 21.60
CA THR A 145 -3.04 2.97 22.55
C THR A 145 -3.26 3.93 23.69
N TYR A 146 -3.12 3.41 24.91
CA TYR A 146 -2.95 4.22 26.10
C TYR A 146 -1.53 4.81 26.05
N GLN A 147 -1.42 6.12 25.88
CA GLN A 147 -0.15 6.81 26.07
C GLN A 147 -0.25 7.65 27.34
N PRO A 148 0.58 7.40 28.36
CA PRO A 148 0.72 8.35 29.46
C PRO A 148 1.19 9.69 28.87
N ALA A 149 0.61 10.77 29.35
CA ALA A 149 0.72 12.13 28.82
C ALA A 149 2.16 12.65 28.70
N VAL A 150 2.84 12.28 27.62
CA VAL A 150 4.14 12.87 27.22
C VAL A 150 3.91 14.03 26.22
N PHE A 151 2.74 14.10 25.62
CA PHE A 151 2.35 15.20 24.72
C PHE A 151 1.02 15.76 25.17
N SER A 152 1.04 16.92 25.77
CA SER A 152 -0.14 17.71 26.14
C SER A 152 -0.83 18.20 24.86
N ILE A 153 -1.75 17.40 24.33
CA ILE A 153 -2.76 17.94 23.42
C ILE A 153 -3.86 18.53 24.30
N PRO A 154 -4.13 19.84 24.27
CA PRO A 154 -5.02 20.50 25.24
C PRO A 154 -6.46 19.99 25.27
N GLN A 155 -6.85 19.11 24.38
CA GLN A 155 -8.22 18.60 24.19
C GLN A 155 -8.40 17.13 24.60
N TYR A 156 -7.34 16.46 25.11
CA TYR A 156 -7.39 15.04 25.42
C TYR A 156 -7.30 14.74 26.90
N ASP A 157 -8.30 14.00 27.38
CA ASP A 157 -8.30 13.37 28.69
C ASP A 157 -7.15 12.34 28.73
N SER A 158 -6.12 12.62 29.51
CA SER A 158 -4.89 11.83 29.61
C SER A 158 -5.08 10.40 30.12
N GLU A 159 -6.26 10.05 30.55
CA GLU A 159 -6.62 8.71 31.04
C GLU A 159 -7.24 7.81 29.95
N LYS A 160 -7.59 8.37 28.78
CA LYS A 160 -8.18 7.62 27.67
C LYS A 160 -7.18 7.53 26.52
N GLY A 161 -6.90 6.32 26.08
CA GLY A 161 -6.12 6.09 24.84
C GLY A 161 -6.76 6.79 23.63
N SER A 162 -6.00 6.97 22.56
CA SER A 162 -6.46 7.69 21.36
C SER A 162 -5.85 7.09 20.09
N TYR A 163 -6.66 6.97 19.05
CA TYR A 163 -6.17 6.65 17.70
C TYR A 163 -5.36 7.81 17.13
N LEU A 164 -5.78 9.05 17.42
CA LEU A 164 -5.09 10.26 16.96
C LEU A 164 -3.68 10.37 17.55
N ALA A 165 -3.50 10.09 18.85
CA ALA A 165 -2.18 10.08 19.48
C ALA A 165 -1.25 9.02 18.84
N SER A 166 -1.79 7.84 18.53
CA SER A 166 -1.07 6.80 17.81
C SER A 166 -0.68 7.24 16.42
N TYR A 167 -1.58 7.93 15.70
CA TYR A 167 -1.32 8.44 14.36
C TYR A 167 -0.25 9.55 14.40
N GLN A 168 -0.32 10.47 15.32
CA GLN A 168 0.69 11.52 15.52
C GLN A 168 2.08 10.93 15.75
N SER A 169 2.18 9.92 16.62
CA SER A 169 3.43 9.21 16.87
C SER A 169 3.95 8.52 15.60
N PHE A 170 3.07 7.83 14.87
CA PHE A 170 3.40 7.20 13.59
C PHE A 170 3.90 8.24 12.56
N TRP A 171 3.18 9.37 12.43
CA TRP A 171 3.54 10.44 11.49
C TRP A 171 4.91 11.04 11.81
N ASN A 172 5.14 11.40 13.08
CA ASN A 172 6.41 11.95 13.51
C ASN A 172 7.57 11.00 13.31
N LYS A 173 7.38 9.71 13.58
CA LYS A 173 8.41 8.71 13.31
C LYS A 173 8.75 8.60 11.82
N LYS A 174 7.77 8.82 10.94
CA LYS A 174 7.93 8.65 9.49
C LYS A 174 8.40 9.93 8.79
N TYR A 175 7.86 11.09 9.18
CA TYR A 175 8.06 12.36 8.47
C TYR A 175 8.69 13.45 9.34
N GLY A 176 8.54 13.41 10.67
CA GLY A 176 9.15 14.35 11.61
C GLY A 176 8.61 15.77 11.54
N ASN A 177 7.44 16.00 10.96
CA ASN A 177 6.94 17.34 10.66
C ASN A 177 5.48 17.58 11.05
N TRP A 178 4.99 16.89 12.10
CA TRP A 178 3.62 17.07 12.59
C TRP A 178 3.31 18.53 12.93
N ASP A 179 4.23 19.21 13.64
CA ASP A 179 4.04 20.57 14.13
C ASP A 179 4.01 21.62 13.01
N LEU A 180 4.55 21.28 11.84
CA LEU A 180 4.46 22.13 10.65
C LEU A 180 3.07 22.10 10.00
N ASN A 181 2.21 21.18 10.43
CA ASN A 181 0.86 21.01 9.90
C ASN A 181 0.78 21.05 8.37
N PRO A 182 1.55 20.22 7.64
CA PRO A 182 1.62 20.29 6.18
C PRO A 182 0.27 19.92 5.57
N LYS A 183 0.03 20.39 4.33
CA LYS A 183 -1.06 19.87 3.50
C LYS A 183 -0.81 18.43 3.15
N VAL A 184 -1.83 17.61 3.28
CA VAL A 184 -1.82 16.18 2.96
C VAL A 184 -2.88 15.84 1.93
N ARG A 185 -2.60 14.83 1.12
CA ARG A 185 -3.59 14.20 0.28
C ARG A 185 -4.06 12.93 0.95
N VAL A 186 -5.37 12.81 1.13
CA VAL A 186 -6.02 11.65 1.75
C VAL A 186 -6.66 10.83 0.64
N TYR A 187 -6.28 9.58 0.54
CA TYR A 187 -6.84 8.60 -0.38
C TYR A 187 -7.73 7.65 0.38
N HIS A 188 -9.00 7.60 0.06
CA HIS A 188 -9.87 6.50 0.45
C HIS A 188 -9.81 5.40 -0.60
N PHE A 189 -9.88 4.16 -0.16
CA PHE A 189 -9.82 3.03 -1.06
C PHE A 189 -10.69 1.88 -0.58
N ARG A 190 -11.06 1.00 -1.52
CA ARG A 190 -11.64 -0.31 -1.25
C ARG A 190 -10.75 -1.41 -1.80
N ILE A 191 -10.83 -2.60 -1.19
CA ILE A 191 -10.13 -3.78 -1.70
C ILE A 191 -10.92 -4.32 -2.89
N LEU A 192 -10.22 -4.55 -4.01
CA LEU A 192 -10.78 -5.29 -5.15
C LEU A 192 -10.62 -6.79 -4.91
N ARG A 193 -11.70 -7.56 -5.08
CA ARG A 193 -11.66 -9.02 -5.04
C ARG A 193 -11.07 -9.55 -6.35
N VAL A 194 -9.94 -10.25 -6.23
CA VAL A 194 -9.04 -10.61 -7.33
C VAL A 194 -9.73 -11.39 -8.48
N SER A 195 -10.74 -12.20 -8.20
CA SER A 195 -11.30 -13.09 -9.22
C SER A 195 -12.53 -12.57 -9.99
N SER A 196 -13.31 -11.67 -9.40
CA SER A 196 -14.57 -11.23 -10.02
C SER A 196 -14.56 -9.78 -10.48
N GLU A 197 -13.79 -8.93 -9.83
CA GLU A 197 -13.79 -7.48 -10.11
C GLU A 197 -12.53 -7.02 -10.87
N LEU A 198 -11.40 -7.68 -10.66
CA LEU A 198 -10.13 -7.28 -11.23
C LEU A 198 -9.93 -7.78 -12.66
N GLU A 199 -10.29 -9.05 -12.98
CA GLU A 199 -10.12 -9.62 -14.30
C GLU A 199 -10.85 -8.82 -15.41
N PRO A 200 -12.13 -8.42 -15.24
CA PRO A 200 -12.79 -7.58 -16.23
C PRO A 200 -12.14 -6.21 -16.42
N LEU A 201 -11.61 -5.62 -15.35
CA LEU A 201 -10.90 -4.34 -15.42
C LEU A 201 -9.54 -4.48 -16.10
N LEU A 202 -8.82 -5.58 -15.87
CA LEU A 202 -7.56 -5.88 -16.53
C LEU A 202 -7.76 -6.11 -18.03
N GLN A 203 -8.80 -6.83 -18.43
CA GLN A 203 -9.18 -7.06 -19.82
C GLN A 203 -9.50 -5.75 -20.54
N LYS A 204 -10.36 -4.93 -19.95
CA LYS A 204 -10.74 -3.61 -20.53
C LYS A 204 -9.56 -2.69 -20.74
N VAL A 205 -8.56 -2.74 -19.87
CA VAL A 205 -7.33 -1.93 -20.00
C VAL A 205 -6.41 -2.49 -21.07
N ASN A 206 -6.30 -3.80 -21.21
CA ASN A 206 -5.52 -4.40 -22.28
C ASN A 206 -6.16 -4.11 -23.66
N GLU A 207 -7.47 -4.11 -23.76
CA GLU A 207 -8.19 -3.71 -24.98
C GLU A 207 -7.91 -2.24 -25.37
N LEU A 208 -7.87 -1.32 -24.40
CA LEU A 208 -7.54 0.09 -24.64
C LEU A 208 -6.08 0.31 -25.11
N LYS A 209 -5.17 -0.59 -24.76
CA LYS A 209 -3.77 -0.54 -25.23
C LYS A 209 -3.58 -1.05 -26.66
N THR A 210 -4.54 -1.82 -27.19
CA THR A 210 -4.46 -2.40 -28.53
C THR A 210 -5.12 -1.53 -29.62
N ILE A 211 -5.69 -0.38 -29.26
CA ILE A 211 -6.26 0.56 -30.24
C ILE A 211 -5.05 1.30 -30.88
N PRO A 212 -4.77 1.09 -32.18
CA PRO A 212 -3.70 1.83 -32.86
C PRO A 212 -4.07 3.32 -32.89
N PHE A 213 -3.12 4.17 -32.55
CA PHE A 213 -3.24 5.60 -32.78
C PHE A 213 -3.36 5.81 -34.29
N THR A 214 -4.57 6.05 -34.77
CA THR A 214 -4.74 6.60 -36.12
C THR A 214 -4.32 8.05 -36.08
N THR A 215 -3.13 8.32 -36.54
CA THR A 215 -2.66 9.68 -36.90
C THR A 215 -3.44 10.11 -38.16
N ASN A 216 -4.37 11.03 -37.97
CA ASN A 216 -4.84 11.90 -39.07
C ASN A 216 -3.93 13.10 -39.15
#